data_3cba2f0bb6272a25752b3993b265337c
#
_entry.id   3cba2f0bb6272a25752b3993b265337c
#
_cell.length_a   1.000
_cell.length_b   1.000
_cell.length_c   1.000
_cell.angle_alpha   90.00
_cell.angle_beta   90.00
_cell.angle_gamma   90.00
#
_symmetry.space_group_name_H-M   'P 1'
#
loop_
_entity.id
_entity.type
_entity.pdbx_description
1 polymer ?
#
loop_
_entity_poly.entity_id
_entity_poly.type
_entity_poly.pdbx_seq_one_letter_code
_entity_poly.pdbx_strand_id
1 'polypeptide(L)'
;SAASDVYKRQGVFGSVGGNYYAGTSSISANVPFGAQTMATPDGRKAHTPLAEGASPASGTDHLGPTAVIGSVGKLPTAAILGGVLLNQKLNPATLENESDKQKLMILLRTFFEVHKGWHIQYNIVSRETLLEAKKHPDQYRDLVVRVAGYSAFFTALSPDAQDDIIARTEHML
;
A
#
# COMPACT_ATOMS: atom_id res chain seq x y z
N SER A 1 -7.62 -10.20 22.51
CA SER A 1 -6.60 -9.57 21.67
C SER A 1 -6.88 -8.08 21.55
N ALA A 2 -5.87 -7.27 21.19
CA ALA A 2 -6.03 -5.81 21.02
C ALA A 2 -7.15 -5.44 20.07
N ALA A 3 -7.33 -6.18 18.97
CA ALA A 3 -8.43 -5.96 18.03
C ALA A 3 -9.81 -6.18 18.66
N SER A 4 -9.95 -7.16 19.55
CA SER A 4 -11.19 -7.41 20.30
C SER A 4 -11.50 -6.28 21.29
N ASP A 5 -10.49 -5.69 21.90
CA ASP A 5 -10.66 -4.56 22.82
C ASP A 5 -11.05 -3.29 22.09
N VAL A 6 -10.46 -3.00 20.94
CA VAL A 6 -10.83 -1.87 20.08
C VAL A 6 -12.28 -2.01 19.63
N TYR A 7 -12.69 -3.20 19.16
CA TYR A 7 -14.07 -3.44 18.75
C TYR A 7 -15.07 -3.24 19.90
N LYS A 8 -14.76 -3.70 21.10
CA LYS A 8 -15.62 -3.56 22.28
C LYS A 8 -15.74 -2.11 22.77
N ARG A 9 -14.78 -1.26 22.46
CA ARG A 9 -14.76 0.14 22.89
C ARG A 9 -15.36 1.12 21.87
N GLN A 10 -15.75 0.64 20.68
CA GLN A 10 -16.44 1.47 19.71
C GLN A 10 -17.77 1.98 20.28
N GLY A 11 -17.97 3.28 20.19
CA GLY A 11 -19.16 3.93 20.73
C GLY A 11 -19.19 4.12 22.25
N VAL A 12 -18.13 3.77 22.98
CA VAL A 12 -17.99 4.06 24.41
C VAL A 12 -17.44 5.47 24.60
N PHE A 13 -18.04 6.25 25.52
CA PHE A 13 -17.55 7.58 25.84
C PHE A 13 -16.20 7.52 26.57
N GLY A 14 -15.26 8.35 26.12
CA GLY A 14 -14.00 8.56 26.83
C GLY A 14 -14.20 9.27 28.16
N SER A 15 -13.22 9.20 29.05
CA SER A 15 -13.24 9.83 30.39
C SER A 15 -13.35 11.35 30.34
N VAL A 16 -12.99 11.98 29.23
CA VAL A 16 -13.08 13.45 29.02
C VAL A 16 -14.16 13.82 27.98
N GLY A 17 -15.05 12.91 27.68
CA GLY A 17 -16.06 13.04 26.61
C GLY A 17 -15.52 12.59 25.26
N GLY A 18 -16.44 12.38 24.30
CA GLY A 18 -16.14 11.85 22.97
C GLY A 18 -16.18 10.32 22.91
N ASN A 19 -16.30 9.80 21.70
CA ASN A 19 -16.40 8.36 21.43
C ASN A 19 -15.03 7.75 21.10
N TYR A 20 -14.84 6.51 21.49
CA TYR A 20 -13.75 5.70 20.99
C TYR A 20 -14.11 5.12 19.62
N TYR A 21 -13.21 5.24 18.65
CA TYR A 21 -13.35 4.70 17.31
C TYR A 21 -12.19 3.76 17.00
N ALA A 22 -12.44 2.79 16.12
CA ALA A 22 -11.37 1.98 15.57
C ALA A 22 -10.50 2.84 14.66
N GLY A 23 -9.20 2.87 14.93
CA GLY A 23 -8.20 3.45 14.03
C GLY A 23 -7.52 2.36 13.23
N THR A 24 -7.22 2.64 11.98
CA THR A 24 -6.28 1.85 11.19
C THR A 24 -4.96 2.59 11.14
N SER A 25 -3.85 1.86 11.17
CA SER A 25 -2.52 2.41 11.03
C SER A 25 -1.77 1.64 9.96
N SER A 26 -1.16 2.36 9.02
CA SER A 26 -0.27 1.74 8.03
C SER A 26 0.97 1.21 8.74
N ILE A 27 1.23 -0.08 8.56
CA ILE A 27 2.36 -0.75 9.21
C ILE A 27 3.50 -0.85 8.20
N SER A 28 4.61 -0.18 8.48
CA SER A 28 5.85 -0.30 7.70
C SER A 28 6.61 -1.60 7.94
N ALA A 29 6.11 -2.44 8.85
CA ALA A 29 6.70 -3.72 9.26
C ALA A 29 5.96 -4.93 8.65
N ASN A 30 5.31 -4.77 7.49
CA ASN A 30 4.57 -5.82 6.79
C ASN A 30 5.46 -7.05 6.49
N VAL A 31 6.73 -6.83 6.13
CA VAL A 31 7.70 -7.89 5.85
C VAL A 31 8.07 -8.68 7.12
N PRO A 32 8.62 -8.07 8.20
CA PRO A 32 8.99 -8.81 9.39
C PRO A 32 7.79 -9.43 10.11
N PHE A 33 6.61 -8.80 10.08
CA PHE A 33 5.41 -9.40 10.64
C PHE A 33 4.92 -10.57 9.80
N GLY A 34 5.01 -10.48 8.47
CA GLY A 34 4.71 -11.60 7.58
C GLY A 34 5.60 -12.81 7.85
N ALA A 35 6.88 -12.59 8.06
CA ALA A 35 7.84 -13.65 8.38
C ALA A 35 7.48 -14.46 9.67
N GLN A 36 6.77 -13.82 10.60
CA GLN A 36 6.30 -14.44 11.84
C GLN A 36 4.86 -14.96 11.77
N THR A 37 4.15 -14.72 10.64
CA THR A 37 2.74 -15.08 10.50
C THR A 37 2.60 -16.36 9.68
N MET A 38 1.83 -17.31 10.21
CA MET A 38 1.47 -18.55 9.53
C MET A 38 0.53 -18.29 8.35
N ALA A 39 0.23 -19.32 7.56
CA ALA A 39 -0.73 -19.21 6.44
C ALA A 39 -2.09 -18.70 6.91
N THR A 40 -2.76 -17.91 6.06
CA THR A 40 -4.07 -17.32 6.36
C THR A 40 -5.14 -17.87 5.42
N PRO A 41 -6.43 -17.88 5.84
CA PRO A 41 -7.52 -18.50 5.07
C PRO A 41 -7.78 -17.87 3.69
N ASP A 42 -7.30 -16.64 3.46
CA ASP A 42 -7.37 -15.92 2.18
C ASP A 42 -6.36 -16.43 1.13
N GLY A 43 -5.58 -17.44 1.46
CA GLY A 43 -4.60 -18.07 0.57
C GLY A 43 -3.16 -17.54 0.71
N ARG A 44 -2.90 -16.58 1.62
CA ARG A 44 -1.53 -16.14 1.90
C ARG A 44 -0.71 -17.28 2.50
N LYS A 45 0.47 -17.53 1.96
CA LYS A 45 1.38 -18.58 2.46
C LYS A 45 2.03 -18.15 3.77
N ALA A 46 2.40 -19.13 4.60
CA ALA A 46 3.20 -18.88 5.81
C ALA A 46 4.50 -18.15 5.46
N HIS A 47 4.92 -17.25 6.34
CA HIS A 47 6.18 -16.51 6.26
C HIS A 47 6.34 -15.58 5.05
N THR A 48 5.27 -15.33 4.29
CA THR A 48 5.28 -14.29 3.24
C THR A 48 4.85 -12.94 3.80
N PRO A 49 5.31 -11.82 3.22
CA PRO A 49 4.90 -10.49 3.69
C PRO A 49 3.39 -10.33 3.83
N LEU A 50 2.95 -9.57 4.82
CA LEU A 50 1.58 -9.09 4.91
C LEU A 50 1.33 -8.01 3.86
N ALA A 51 0.07 -7.78 3.52
CA ALA A 51 -0.29 -6.58 2.76
C ALA A 51 0.05 -5.32 3.57
N GLU A 52 0.48 -4.28 2.87
CA GLU A 52 0.78 -3.01 3.50
C GLU A 52 -0.44 -2.08 3.42
N GLY A 53 -0.86 -1.52 4.53
CA GLY A 53 -2.04 -0.66 4.57
C GLY A 53 -3.28 -1.36 4.03
N ALA A 54 -3.98 -0.72 3.09
CA ALA A 54 -5.10 -1.28 2.35
C ALA A 54 -4.71 -1.79 0.95
N SER A 55 -3.41 -1.88 0.68
CA SER A 55 -2.92 -2.38 -0.61
C SER A 55 -3.26 -3.86 -0.77
N PRO A 56 -3.51 -4.34 -1.99
CA PRO A 56 -3.63 -5.76 -2.25
C PRO A 56 -2.37 -6.53 -1.81
N ALA A 57 -2.54 -7.78 -1.39
CA ALA A 57 -1.39 -8.67 -1.23
C ALA A 57 -0.64 -8.79 -2.56
N SER A 58 0.70 -8.85 -2.50
CA SER A 58 1.55 -8.88 -3.69
C SER A 58 1.10 -9.96 -4.67
N GLY A 59 0.88 -9.58 -5.92
CA GLY A 59 0.49 -10.47 -7.00
C GLY A 59 -1.00 -10.85 -7.02
N THR A 60 -1.89 -10.18 -6.28
CA THR A 60 -3.35 -10.45 -6.32
C THR A 60 -4.13 -9.42 -7.14
N ASP A 61 -3.52 -8.32 -7.53
CA ASP A 61 -4.14 -7.17 -8.21
C ASP A 61 -4.03 -7.26 -9.75
N HIS A 62 -4.48 -8.39 -10.30
CA HIS A 62 -4.36 -8.70 -11.74
C HIS A 62 -5.28 -7.90 -12.66
N LEU A 63 -6.32 -7.27 -12.11
CA LEU A 63 -7.35 -6.56 -12.89
C LEU A 63 -7.04 -5.07 -13.10
N GLY A 64 -5.83 -4.64 -12.75
CA GLY A 64 -5.36 -3.28 -12.95
C GLY A 64 -5.73 -2.29 -11.85
N PRO A 65 -5.22 -1.04 -11.95
CA PRO A 65 -5.31 -0.05 -10.87
C PRO A 65 -6.75 0.41 -10.59
N THR A 66 -7.63 0.44 -11.59
CA THR A 66 -9.05 0.78 -11.43
C THR A 66 -9.78 -0.23 -10.55
N ALA A 67 -9.51 -1.53 -10.74
CA ALA A 67 -10.11 -2.59 -9.93
C ALA A 67 -9.62 -2.52 -8.48
N VAL A 68 -8.35 -2.20 -8.25
CA VAL A 68 -7.79 -1.98 -6.92
C VAL A 68 -8.53 -0.84 -6.22
N ILE A 69 -8.67 0.32 -6.87
CA ILE A 69 -9.36 1.48 -6.32
C ILE A 69 -10.83 1.16 -6.02
N GLY A 70 -11.52 0.47 -6.93
CA GLY A 70 -12.90 0.02 -6.71
C GLY A 70 -13.05 -0.97 -5.57
N SER A 71 -12.04 -1.80 -5.30
CA SER A 71 -12.02 -2.72 -4.16
C SER A 71 -11.79 -1.99 -2.85
N VAL A 72 -10.75 -1.15 -2.78
CA VAL A 72 -10.42 -0.35 -1.60
C VAL A 72 -11.54 0.65 -1.27
N GLY A 73 -12.19 1.19 -2.30
CA GLY A 73 -13.33 2.11 -2.16
C GLY A 73 -14.58 1.50 -1.49
N LYS A 74 -14.63 0.18 -1.32
CA LYS A 74 -15.69 -0.49 -0.54
C LYS A 74 -15.44 -0.46 0.97
N LEU A 75 -14.26 -0.06 1.42
CA LEU A 75 -13.99 0.10 2.84
C LEU A 75 -14.81 1.27 3.41
N PRO A 76 -15.35 1.14 4.62
CA PRO A 76 -16.15 2.18 5.24
C PRO A 76 -15.25 3.33 5.75
N THR A 77 -14.71 4.12 4.81
CA THR A 77 -13.71 5.17 5.10
C THR A 77 -14.20 6.19 6.12
N ALA A 78 -15.51 6.48 6.15
CA ALA A 78 -16.11 7.38 7.14
C ALA A 78 -16.02 6.86 8.59
N ALA A 79 -15.90 5.54 8.78
CA ALA A 79 -15.76 4.91 10.08
C ALA A 79 -14.29 4.68 10.49
N ILE A 80 -13.35 4.94 9.59
CA ILE A 80 -11.91 4.69 9.79
C ILE A 80 -11.22 6.04 10.05
N LEU A 81 -11.04 6.41 11.32
CA LEU A 81 -10.47 7.72 11.67
C LEU A 81 -8.95 7.80 11.55
N GLY A 82 -8.24 6.67 11.57
CA GLY A 82 -6.79 6.62 11.43
C GLY A 82 -6.27 6.77 10.00
N GLY A 83 -7.19 6.79 9.01
CA GLY A 83 -6.85 6.77 7.61
C GLY A 83 -6.45 5.39 7.09
N VAL A 84 -6.37 5.26 5.79
CA VAL A 84 -6.00 4.03 5.08
C VAL A 84 -5.04 4.39 3.97
N LEU A 85 -3.87 3.77 3.98
CA LEU A 85 -2.86 3.94 2.93
C LEU A 85 -3.08 2.89 1.83
N LEU A 86 -3.16 3.35 0.59
CA LEU A 86 -3.07 2.53 -0.61
C LEU A 86 -1.76 2.85 -1.33
N ASN A 87 -0.92 1.86 -1.55
CA ASN A 87 0.25 1.98 -2.42
C ASN A 87 -0.02 1.30 -3.76
N GLN A 88 0.39 1.96 -4.83
CA GLN A 88 0.42 1.40 -6.18
C GLN A 88 1.77 1.65 -6.83
N LYS A 89 2.19 0.75 -7.71
CA LYS A 89 3.37 0.92 -8.54
C LYS A 89 2.93 1.10 -10.00
N LEU A 90 3.38 2.18 -10.62
CA LEU A 90 3.13 2.47 -12.03
C LEU A 90 4.43 2.38 -12.83
N ASN A 91 4.33 1.85 -14.04
CA ASN A 91 5.44 1.92 -14.98
C ASN A 91 5.69 3.39 -15.36
N PRO A 92 6.95 3.86 -15.41
CA PRO A 92 7.28 5.22 -15.83
C PRO A 92 6.70 5.64 -17.18
N ALA A 93 6.59 4.72 -18.14
CA ALA A 93 5.97 4.97 -19.44
C ALA A 93 4.53 5.50 -19.35
N THR A 94 3.83 5.22 -18.26
CA THR A 94 2.49 5.76 -17.97
C THR A 94 2.46 7.30 -17.95
N LEU A 95 3.58 7.96 -17.65
CA LEU A 95 3.65 9.43 -17.57
C LEU A 95 4.24 10.07 -18.84
N GLU A 96 4.59 9.29 -19.85
CA GLU A 96 5.20 9.83 -21.07
C GLU A 96 4.18 10.48 -22.01
N ASN A 97 2.93 9.99 -22.03
CA ASN A 97 1.90 10.54 -22.89
C ASN A 97 0.78 11.24 -22.11
N GLU A 98 0.12 12.19 -22.76
CA GLU A 98 -0.93 13.01 -22.14
C GLU A 98 -2.21 12.22 -21.85
N SER A 99 -2.52 11.22 -22.68
CA SER A 99 -3.70 10.35 -22.49
C SER A 99 -3.62 9.60 -21.17
N ASP A 100 -2.47 9.02 -20.85
CA ASP A 100 -2.30 8.23 -19.62
C ASP A 100 -2.22 9.14 -18.39
N LYS A 101 -1.66 10.35 -18.53
CA LYS A 101 -1.75 11.35 -17.45
C LYS A 101 -3.20 11.72 -17.14
N GLN A 102 -4.04 11.87 -18.17
CA GLN A 102 -5.48 12.14 -17.99
C GLN A 102 -6.18 10.96 -17.31
N LYS A 103 -5.87 9.71 -17.69
CA LYS A 103 -6.40 8.51 -17.03
C LYS A 103 -6.00 8.48 -15.55
N LEU A 104 -4.74 8.77 -15.23
CA LEU A 104 -4.27 8.86 -13.84
C LEU A 104 -5.05 9.93 -13.06
N MET A 105 -5.29 11.10 -13.66
CA MET A 105 -6.06 12.16 -13.04
C MET A 105 -7.51 11.72 -12.75
N ILE A 106 -8.16 11.04 -13.71
CA ILE A 106 -9.51 10.50 -13.53
C ILE A 106 -9.53 9.44 -12.44
N LEU A 107 -8.52 8.56 -12.40
CA LEU A 107 -8.36 7.52 -11.39
C LEU A 107 -8.26 8.14 -9.98
N LEU A 108 -7.43 9.17 -9.81
CA LEU A 108 -7.29 9.91 -8.55
C LEU A 108 -8.59 10.59 -8.12
N ARG A 109 -9.26 11.27 -9.05
CA ARG A 109 -10.56 11.90 -8.76
C ARG A 109 -11.59 10.86 -8.35
N THR A 110 -11.67 9.73 -9.04
CA THR A 110 -12.57 8.64 -8.67
C THR A 110 -12.28 8.12 -7.27
N PHE A 111 -11.00 7.95 -6.92
CA PHE A 111 -10.62 7.50 -5.59
C PHE A 111 -11.05 8.47 -4.49
N PHE A 112 -10.81 9.76 -4.66
CA PHE A 112 -11.12 10.76 -3.63
C PHE A 112 -12.57 11.24 -3.66
N GLU A 113 -13.12 11.53 -4.83
CA GLU A 113 -14.44 12.16 -4.96
C GLU A 113 -15.58 11.14 -4.88
N VAL A 114 -15.42 9.95 -5.50
CA VAL A 114 -16.46 8.92 -5.53
C VAL A 114 -16.32 7.96 -4.35
N HIS A 115 -15.15 7.38 -4.19
CA HIS A 115 -14.90 6.36 -3.15
C HIS A 115 -14.54 6.95 -1.78
N LYS A 116 -14.34 8.27 -1.68
CA LYS A 116 -13.95 8.93 -0.42
C LYS A 116 -12.68 8.32 0.20
N GLY A 117 -11.74 7.93 -0.67
CA GLY A 117 -10.46 7.36 -0.27
C GLY A 117 -9.64 8.34 0.59
N TRP A 118 -8.81 7.80 1.48
CA TRP A 118 -8.01 8.59 2.40
C TRP A 118 -6.68 9.01 1.82
N HIS A 119 -5.88 8.05 1.41
CA HIS A 119 -4.49 8.28 1.04
C HIS A 119 -4.06 7.27 -0.02
N ILE A 120 -3.47 7.75 -1.10
CA ILE A 120 -2.86 6.93 -2.14
C ILE A 120 -1.43 7.41 -2.39
N GLN A 121 -0.52 6.47 -2.56
CA GLN A 121 0.89 6.72 -2.88
C GLN A 121 1.26 5.94 -4.13
N TYR A 122 2.15 6.51 -4.92
CA TYR A 122 2.66 5.87 -6.14
C TYR A 122 4.18 5.69 -6.06
N ASN A 123 4.65 4.50 -6.43
CA ASN A 123 6.00 4.26 -6.89
C ASN A 123 5.98 4.31 -8.43
N ILE A 124 6.67 5.27 -9.01
CA ILE A 124 6.79 5.40 -10.46
C ILE A 124 8.19 4.92 -10.82
N VAL A 125 8.35 3.62 -10.89
CA VAL A 125 9.61 2.94 -11.13
C VAL A 125 9.34 1.57 -11.76
N SER A 126 10.14 1.20 -12.77
CA SER A 126 9.99 -0.11 -13.39
C SER A 126 10.62 -1.22 -12.53
N ARG A 127 10.12 -2.43 -12.71
CA ARG A 127 10.69 -3.61 -12.07
C ARG A 127 12.14 -3.84 -12.49
N GLU A 128 12.45 -3.59 -13.75
CA GLU A 128 13.80 -3.72 -14.33
C GLU A 128 14.77 -2.78 -13.60
N THR A 129 14.40 -1.51 -13.41
CA THR A 129 15.21 -0.53 -12.67
C THR A 129 15.48 -1.00 -11.24
N LEU A 130 14.48 -1.52 -10.54
CA LEU A 130 14.64 -2.04 -9.17
C LEU A 130 15.57 -3.26 -9.13
N LEU A 131 15.45 -4.18 -10.10
CA LEU A 131 16.33 -5.35 -10.21
C LEU A 131 17.77 -4.96 -10.50
N GLU A 132 17.98 -3.97 -11.38
CA GLU A 132 19.33 -3.45 -11.66
C GLU A 132 19.92 -2.70 -10.45
N ALA A 133 19.10 -1.92 -9.76
CA ALA A 133 19.52 -1.24 -8.53
C ALA A 133 19.91 -2.24 -7.41
N LYS A 134 19.26 -3.38 -7.35
CA LYS A 134 19.62 -4.44 -6.39
C LYS A 134 20.95 -5.10 -6.75
N LYS A 135 21.25 -5.28 -8.05
CA LYS A 135 22.53 -5.86 -8.53
C LYS A 135 23.70 -4.88 -8.45
N HIS A 136 23.43 -3.61 -8.73
CA HIS A 136 24.46 -2.56 -8.86
C HIS A 136 24.13 -1.36 -7.95
N PRO A 137 24.11 -1.55 -6.61
CA PRO A 137 23.63 -0.53 -5.66
C PRO A 137 24.40 0.78 -5.75
N ASP A 138 25.68 0.75 -6.08
CA ASP A 138 26.52 1.93 -6.20
C ASP A 138 26.09 2.90 -7.30
N GLN A 139 25.45 2.39 -8.35
CA GLN A 139 24.96 3.19 -9.49
C GLN A 139 23.57 3.80 -9.22
N TYR A 140 22.86 3.33 -8.18
CA TYR A 140 21.50 3.72 -7.87
C TYR A 140 21.34 4.27 -6.44
N ARG A 141 22.39 4.91 -5.91
CA ARG A 141 22.38 5.41 -4.51
C ARG A 141 21.27 6.42 -4.24
N ASP A 142 20.88 7.17 -5.27
CA ASP A 142 19.86 8.22 -5.17
C ASP A 142 18.44 7.72 -5.52
N LEU A 143 18.28 6.41 -5.81
CA LEU A 143 16.97 5.85 -6.13
C LEU A 143 16.07 5.82 -4.89
N VAL A 144 15.10 6.72 -4.85
CA VAL A 144 14.13 6.83 -3.76
C VAL A 144 12.85 6.06 -4.11
N VAL A 145 12.36 5.27 -3.15
CA VAL A 145 11.10 4.52 -3.27
C VAL A 145 10.18 4.80 -2.08
N ARG A 146 8.88 4.67 -2.31
CA ARG A 146 7.87 4.67 -1.23
C ARG A 146 7.77 3.27 -0.65
N VAL A 147 8.02 3.14 0.63
CA VAL A 147 7.93 1.85 1.34
C VAL A 147 6.49 1.63 1.84
N ALA A 148 6.15 2.22 2.96
CA ALA A 148 4.79 2.23 3.52
C ALA A 148 4.65 3.46 4.42
N GLY A 149 4.05 4.53 3.91
CA GLY A 149 3.90 5.80 4.65
C GLY A 149 5.16 6.68 4.68
N TYR A 150 6.31 6.19 4.23
CA TYR A 150 7.57 6.94 4.15
C TYR A 150 8.36 6.58 2.89
N SER A 151 9.34 7.42 2.54
CA SER A 151 10.29 7.19 1.45
C SER A 151 11.65 6.82 2.02
N ALA A 152 12.37 5.97 1.29
CA ALA A 152 13.74 5.60 1.61
C ALA A 152 14.56 5.42 0.33
N PHE A 153 15.87 5.49 0.44
CA PHE A 153 16.75 5.05 -0.64
C PHE A 153 16.63 3.54 -0.78
N PHE A 154 16.32 3.08 -2.00
CA PHE A 154 16.10 1.67 -2.28
C PHE A 154 17.29 0.79 -1.86
N THR A 155 18.50 1.27 -2.16
CA THR A 155 19.75 0.56 -1.88
C THR A 155 20.07 0.46 -0.38
N ALA A 156 19.46 1.31 0.46
CA ALA A 156 19.63 1.29 1.91
C ALA A 156 18.63 0.37 2.64
N LEU A 157 17.64 -0.15 1.92
CA LEU A 157 16.66 -1.08 2.48
C LEU A 157 17.27 -2.48 2.68
N SER A 158 16.70 -3.23 3.62
CA SER A 158 17.04 -4.65 3.76
C SER A 158 16.67 -5.44 2.49
N PRO A 159 17.39 -6.54 2.19
CA PRO A 159 17.09 -7.37 1.01
C PRO A 159 15.63 -7.81 0.93
N ASP A 160 15.03 -8.19 2.05
CA ASP A 160 13.62 -8.62 2.10
C ASP A 160 12.65 -7.47 1.78
N ALA A 161 12.95 -6.25 2.24
CA ALA A 161 12.15 -5.07 1.92
C ALA A 161 12.31 -4.66 0.44
N GLN A 162 13.51 -4.81 -0.14
CA GLN A 162 13.74 -4.61 -1.56
C GLN A 162 12.91 -5.62 -2.38
N ASP A 163 12.92 -6.90 -1.98
CA ASP A 163 12.16 -7.95 -2.66
C ASP A 163 10.65 -7.71 -2.59
N ASP A 164 10.14 -7.25 -1.46
CA ASP A 164 8.73 -6.87 -1.31
C ASP A 164 8.36 -5.76 -2.31
N ILE A 165 9.17 -4.70 -2.43
CA ILE A 165 8.90 -3.60 -3.36
C ILE A 165 9.00 -4.06 -4.83
N ILE A 166 9.96 -4.92 -5.15
CA ILE A 166 10.09 -5.51 -6.49
C ILE A 166 8.87 -6.37 -6.83
N ALA A 167 8.36 -7.13 -5.85
CA ALA A 167 7.24 -8.04 -6.02
C ALA A 167 5.88 -7.36 -6.18
N ARG A 168 5.76 -6.08 -5.82
CA ARG A 168 4.51 -5.31 -6.00
C ARG A 168 4.15 -5.23 -7.48
N THR A 169 2.86 -5.42 -7.78
CA THR A 169 2.37 -5.38 -9.16
C THR A 169 2.64 -4.03 -9.80
N GLU A 170 3.23 -4.04 -10.99
CA GLU A 170 3.47 -2.87 -11.81
C GLU A 170 2.30 -2.68 -12.78
N HIS A 171 1.61 -1.56 -12.65
CA HIS A 171 0.44 -1.25 -13.46
C HIS A 171 0.79 -0.34 -14.64
N MET A 172 0.07 -0.55 -15.74
CA MET A 172 -0.06 0.39 -16.87
C MET A 172 -1.44 1.04 -16.83
N LEU A 173 -1.58 2.24 -17.41
CA LEU A 173 -2.83 2.98 -17.54
C LEU A 173 -3.38 2.99 -18.95
#